data_4692aa503cdbbaaec025a85c18c094ce
#
_entry.id   4692aa503cdbbaaec025a85c18c094ce
#
_cell.length_a   1.000
_cell.length_b   1.000
_cell.length_c   1.000
_cell.angle_alpha   90.00
_cell.angle_beta   90.00
_cell.angle_gamma   90.00
#
_symmetry.space_group_name_H-M   'P 1'
#
loop_
_entity.id
_entity.type
_entity.pdbx_description
1 polymer ?
#
loop_
_entity_poly.entity_id
_entity_poly.type
_entity_poly.pdbx_seq_one_letter_code
_entity_poly.pdbx_strand_id
1 'polypeptide(L)'
;MSGTLALTEALIARASVTPDDQNCQRLLIERLVAIGFDCETIESNGVTNLWAVKRGTAGKDGKLLAFAGHTDVVPTGPLEQWHSAPFQPTHRDGKLYGRGAADMKASIAGFVVASEEFVAAHPQHRGTLALLITSDEEGPATDGTVKVVEALQARGERMDYCVVGEPTSSAQFGDMVKNGRRGSMSGKLTVKGVQGHIAYPHLAKNPVHLLAPALTELVAEHWDAGNEYFPPTTWQVSNLHSGTGATNIIPGHAEVMFNFRFSTASTVEGLQSRVHQILDKHGLEYDLKWSVSGLPFLTPRGELADALEKAIHAETGLTTELSTTGGTSDGRFIARICKQVIEFGPLNASIHKIDEHIEVAHIEPLKNVYRRVLEQLIA
;
A
#
# COMPACT_ATOMS: atom_id res chain seq x y z
N MET A 1 -7.71 -10.26 28.56
CA MET A 1 -7.63 -9.75 27.18
C MET A 1 -6.41 -8.85 27.14
N SER A 2 -5.51 -9.02 26.16
CA SER A 2 -4.34 -8.17 26.06
C SER A 2 -4.72 -6.75 25.62
N GLY A 3 -3.85 -5.76 25.91
CA GLY A 3 -4.08 -4.37 25.49
C GLY A 3 -4.14 -4.23 23.98
N THR A 4 -3.36 -5.04 23.23
CA THR A 4 -3.32 -5.05 21.77
C THR A 4 -4.62 -5.59 21.18
N LEU A 5 -5.10 -6.72 21.68
CA LEU A 5 -6.37 -7.30 21.23
C LEU A 5 -7.54 -6.36 21.49
N ALA A 6 -7.63 -5.78 22.69
CA ALA A 6 -8.70 -4.84 23.03
C ALA A 6 -8.71 -3.59 22.14
N LEU A 7 -7.52 -3.06 21.79
CA LEU A 7 -7.42 -1.93 20.87
C LEU A 7 -7.77 -2.33 19.44
N THR A 8 -7.36 -3.52 18.99
CA THR A 8 -7.73 -4.05 17.67
C THR A 8 -9.25 -4.14 17.53
N GLU A 9 -9.94 -4.71 18.52
CA GLU A 9 -11.41 -4.79 18.55
C GLU A 9 -12.06 -3.41 18.53
N ALA A 10 -11.55 -2.47 19.32
CA ALA A 10 -12.05 -1.10 19.36
C ALA A 10 -11.90 -0.37 18.02
N LEU A 11 -10.82 -0.64 17.28
CA LEU A 11 -10.61 -0.10 15.93
C LEU A 11 -11.54 -0.77 14.91
N ILE A 12 -11.68 -2.09 14.93
CA ILE A 12 -12.60 -2.82 14.03
C ILE A 12 -14.04 -2.32 14.20
N ALA A 13 -14.47 -2.06 15.45
CA ALA A 13 -15.82 -1.57 15.74
C ALA A 13 -16.15 -0.20 15.11
N ARG A 14 -15.17 0.51 14.57
CA ARG A 14 -15.33 1.76 13.84
C ARG A 14 -15.42 1.51 12.34
N ALA A 15 -16.55 1.87 11.74
CA ALA A 15 -16.84 1.65 10.32
C ALA A 15 -16.10 2.67 9.42
N SER A 16 -14.78 2.70 9.51
CA SER A 16 -13.91 3.67 8.83
C SER A 16 -13.69 3.32 7.36
N VAL A 17 -14.79 3.22 6.59
CA VAL A 17 -14.69 3.01 5.14
C VAL A 17 -14.10 4.25 4.48
N THR A 18 -13.06 4.03 3.65
CA THR A 18 -12.29 5.11 3.01
C THR A 18 -13.19 6.19 2.40
N PRO A 19 -12.91 7.48 2.60
CA PRO A 19 -11.80 8.10 3.36
C PRO A 19 -12.19 8.45 4.82
N ASP A 20 -13.27 7.91 5.37
CA ASP A 20 -13.80 8.28 6.68
C ASP A 20 -13.04 7.58 7.82
N ASP A 21 -12.42 8.35 8.72
CA ASP A 21 -11.66 7.83 9.87
C ASP A 21 -12.55 7.26 11.01
N GLN A 22 -13.79 7.68 11.13
CA GLN A 22 -14.71 7.28 12.20
C GLN A 22 -14.14 7.40 13.62
N ASN A 23 -13.32 8.42 13.87
CA ASN A 23 -12.61 8.66 15.13
C ASN A 23 -11.62 7.54 15.54
N CYS A 24 -11.11 6.75 14.61
CA CYS A 24 -10.02 5.83 14.88
C CYS A 24 -8.80 6.59 15.38
N GLN A 25 -8.36 7.63 14.65
CA GLN A 25 -7.17 8.40 15.01
C GLN A 25 -7.34 9.15 16.33
N ARG A 26 -8.55 9.62 16.65
CA ARG A 26 -8.82 10.21 17.97
C ARG A 26 -8.54 9.24 19.11
N LEU A 27 -8.97 7.98 18.98
CA LEU A 27 -8.68 6.94 19.96
C LEU A 27 -7.17 6.72 20.12
N LEU A 28 -6.41 6.76 19.01
CA LEU A 28 -4.95 6.64 19.04
C LEU A 28 -4.31 7.85 19.72
N ILE A 29 -4.74 9.07 19.40
CA ILE A 29 -4.25 10.32 19.98
C ILE A 29 -4.41 10.30 21.51
N GLU A 30 -5.58 9.93 22.02
CA GLU A 30 -5.84 9.86 23.46
C GLU A 30 -4.82 8.96 24.19
N ARG A 31 -4.45 7.82 23.59
CA ARG A 31 -3.44 6.90 24.14
C ARG A 31 -2.00 7.43 24.01
N LEU A 32 -1.66 7.98 22.84
CA LEU A 32 -0.31 8.49 22.55
C LEU A 32 0.01 9.73 23.39
N VAL A 33 -0.92 10.65 23.57
CA VAL A 33 -0.76 11.82 24.44
C VAL A 33 -0.51 11.40 25.89
N ALA A 34 -1.19 10.35 26.38
CA ALA A 34 -1.01 9.84 27.74
C ALA A 34 0.43 9.35 28.03
N ILE A 35 1.18 8.97 27.01
CA ILE A 35 2.60 8.57 27.12
C ILE A 35 3.57 9.64 26.61
N GLY A 36 3.09 10.87 26.37
CA GLY A 36 3.88 12.07 26.08
C GLY A 36 4.27 12.25 24.62
N PHE A 37 3.44 11.81 23.67
CA PHE A 37 3.58 12.21 22.28
C PHE A 37 2.98 13.58 22.01
N ASP A 38 3.64 14.34 21.14
CA ASP A 38 3.04 15.50 20.46
C ASP A 38 2.28 14.97 19.25
N CYS A 39 0.98 15.26 19.18
CA CYS A 39 0.10 14.76 18.12
C CYS A 39 -0.41 15.93 17.29
N GLU A 40 -0.17 15.88 15.99
CA GLU A 40 -0.64 16.83 15.00
C GLU A 40 -1.61 16.15 14.04
N THR A 41 -2.82 16.71 13.90
CA THR A 41 -3.77 16.29 12.86
C THR A 41 -3.57 17.16 11.63
N ILE A 42 -3.37 16.52 10.47
CA ILE A 42 -3.21 17.16 9.16
C ILE A 42 -4.41 16.76 8.32
N GLU A 43 -5.34 17.68 8.12
CA GLU A 43 -6.54 17.44 7.31
C GLU A 43 -6.33 17.89 5.86
N SER A 44 -6.84 17.10 4.91
CA SER A 44 -6.87 17.42 3.49
C SER A 44 -8.12 16.84 2.84
N ASN A 45 -8.97 17.67 2.25
CA ASN A 45 -10.17 17.29 1.48
C ASN A 45 -11.06 16.23 2.16
N GLY A 46 -11.22 16.32 3.49
CA GLY A 46 -12.03 15.38 4.28
C GLY A 46 -11.28 14.10 4.72
N VAL A 47 -10.01 13.98 4.36
CA VAL A 47 -9.11 12.93 4.86
C VAL A 47 -8.43 13.41 6.13
N THR A 48 -8.40 12.56 7.16
CA THR A 48 -7.72 12.82 8.42
C THR A 48 -6.38 12.09 8.45
N ASN A 49 -5.32 12.83 8.77
CA ASN A 49 -3.97 12.26 8.93
C ASN A 49 -3.41 12.64 10.30
N LEU A 50 -2.69 11.73 10.93
CA LEU A 50 -2.01 11.93 12.20
C LEU A 50 -0.49 11.84 12.01
N TRP A 51 0.20 12.87 12.47
CA TRP A 51 1.63 12.82 12.74
C TRP A 51 1.85 12.95 14.25
N ALA A 52 2.26 11.86 14.90
CA ALA A 52 2.52 11.83 16.33
C ALA A 52 4.01 11.57 16.59
N VAL A 53 4.64 12.35 17.47
CA VAL A 53 6.09 12.29 17.71
C VAL A 53 6.39 12.31 19.20
N LYS A 54 7.24 11.38 19.64
CA LYS A 54 7.89 11.41 20.94
C LYS A 54 9.40 11.47 20.78
N ARG A 55 9.99 12.60 21.11
CA ARG A 55 11.43 12.83 20.97
C ARG A 55 12.19 12.16 22.12
N GLY A 56 13.30 11.52 21.79
CA GLY A 56 14.23 10.97 22.77
C GLY A 56 15.26 11.98 23.26
N THR A 57 16.15 11.53 24.11
CA THR A 57 17.16 12.38 24.79
C THR A 57 18.22 12.94 23.84
N ALA A 58 18.48 12.33 22.70
CA ALA A 58 19.37 12.87 21.67
C ALA A 58 18.73 13.98 20.83
N GLY A 59 17.45 14.27 20.99
CA GLY A 59 16.75 15.32 20.27
C GLY A 59 16.80 15.13 18.76
N LYS A 60 17.19 16.17 18.02
CA LYS A 60 17.28 16.14 16.54
C LYS A 60 18.46 15.34 16.01
N ASP A 61 19.45 15.04 16.85
CA ASP A 61 20.64 14.24 16.47
C ASP A 61 20.38 12.73 16.64
N GLY A 62 19.27 12.37 17.29
CA GLY A 62 18.84 10.99 17.46
C GLY A 62 18.22 10.43 16.17
N LYS A 63 18.35 9.10 16.00
CA LYS A 63 17.65 8.38 14.91
C LYS A 63 16.14 8.54 15.08
N LEU A 64 15.41 8.72 13.97
CA LEU A 64 13.96 8.76 13.94
C LEU A 64 13.42 7.48 13.31
N LEU A 65 12.65 6.71 14.09
CA LEU A 65 11.88 5.56 13.63
C LEU A 65 10.39 5.93 13.63
N ALA A 66 9.75 5.77 12.49
CA ALA A 66 8.32 5.92 12.34
C ALA A 66 7.62 4.57 12.14
N PHE A 67 6.45 4.40 12.73
CA PHE A 67 5.45 3.43 12.30
C PHE A 67 4.45 4.13 11.39
N ALA A 68 4.10 3.49 10.28
CA ALA A 68 3.15 4.04 9.33
C ALA A 68 2.03 3.05 9.00
N GLY A 69 0.83 3.59 8.76
CA GLY A 69 -0.32 2.78 8.41
C GLY A 69 -1.59 3.61 8.22
N HIS A 70 -2.70 2.91 8.01
CA HIS A 70 -3.99 3.53 7.72
C HIS A 70 -5.11 3.00 8.61
N THR A 71 -6.07 3.88 8.92
CA THR A 71 -7.27 3.55 9.69
C THR A 71 -8.46 3.24 8.81
N ASP A 72 -8.44 3.72 7.58
CA ASP A 72 -9.48 3.44 6.60
C ASP A 72 -9.45 1.98 6.13
N VAL A 73 -10.55 1.55 5.59
CA VAL A 73 -10.74 0.19 5.08
C VAL A 73 -11.54 0.22 3.77
N VAL A 74 -11.34 -0.77 2.91
CA VAL A 74 -12.16 -0.92 1.70
C VAL A 74 -13.64 -1.17 2.04
N PRO A 75 -14.58 -0.88 1.12
CA PRO A 75 -15.99 -1.25 1.28
C PRO A 75 -16.17 -2.72 1.62
N THR A 76 -17.18 -3.02 2.41
CA THR A 76 -17.44 -4.38 2.93
C THR A 76 -17.86 -5.38 1.87
N GLY A 77 -18.37 -4.91 0.73
CA GLY A 77 -19.10 -5.75 -0.21
C GLY A 77 -20.49 -6.13 0.32
N PRO A 78 -21.13 -7.16 -0.24
CA PRO A 78 -22.49 -7.59 0.14
C PRO A 78 -22.57 -8.04 1.59
N LEU A 79 -23.32 -7.36 2.42
CA LEU A 79 -23.42 -7.65 3.87
C LEU A 79 -24.03 -9.02 4.17
N GLU A 80 -24.91 -9.50 3.32
CA GLU A 80 -25.57 -10.80 3.42
C GLU A 80 -24.61 -11.99 3.24
N GLN A 81 -23.40 -11.76 2.74
CA GLN A 81 -22.38 -12.80 2.58
C GLN A 81 -21.48 -12.92 3.82
N TRP A 82 -21.51 -11.94 4.73
CA TRP A 82 -20.73 -11.99 5.96
C TRP A 82 -21.38 -12.90 7.00
N HIS A 83 -20.61 -13.79 7.62
CA HIS A 83 -21.09 -14.64 8.72
C HIS A 83 -21.26 -13.86 10.05
N SER A 84 -20.59 -12.72 10.18
CA SER A 84 -20.77 -11.76 11.28
C SER A 84 -20.64 -10.35 10.71
N ALA A 85 -21.33 -9.38 11.29
CA ALA A 85 -21.32 -8.00 10.79
C ALA A 85 -19.85 -7.48 10.71
N PRO A 86 -19.44 -6.84 9.59
CA PRO A 86 -18.04 -6.51 9.33
C PRO A 86 -17.40 -5.55 10.36
N PHE A 87 -18.19 -4.74 11.05
CA PHE A 87 -17.74 -3.82 12.09
C PHE A 87 -18.15 -4.25 13.49
N GLN A 88 -18.48 -5.53 13.66
CA GLN A 88 -18.68 -6.17 14.96
C GLN A 88 -17.56 -7.20 15.17
N PRO A 89 -16.51 -6.86 15.95
CA PRO A 89 -15.41 -7.78 16.23
C PRO A 89 -15.93 -9.11 16.75
N THR A 90 -15.69 -10.20 16.04
CA THR A 90 -16.27 -11.50 16.36
C THR A 90 -15.20 -12.58 16.44
N HIS A 91 -15.10 -13.21 17.61
CA HIS A 91 -14.21 -14.36 17.81
C HIS A 91 -14.87 -15.65 17.34
N ARG A 92 -14.17 -16.40 16.49
CA ARG A 92 -14.58 -17.71 16.02
C ARG A 92 -13.34 -18.53 15.62
N ASP A 93 -13.22 -19.75 16.08
CA ASP A 93 -12.17 -20.71 15.70
C ASP A 93 -10.72 -20.14 15.81
N GLY A 94 -10.44 -19.43 16.92
CA GLY A 94 -9.12 -18.84 17.16
C GLY A 94 -8.82 -17.57 16.36
N LYS A 95 -9.78 -17.06 15.59
CA LYS A 95 -9.68 -15.88 14.73
C LYS A 95 -10.55 -14.75 15.24
N LEU A 96 -10.10 -13.53 14.98
CA LEU A 96 -10.87 -12.30 15.14
C LEU A 96 -11.32 -11.81 13.78
N TYR A 97 -12.62 -11.87 13.54
CA TYR A 97 -13.26 -11.45 12.29
C TYR A 97 -13.71 -10.00 12.35
N GLY A 98 -13.51 -9.29 11.24
CA GLY A 98 -13.99 -7.94 10.99
C GLY A 98 -13.23 -7.26 9.86
N ARG A 99 -13.87 -6.32 9.17
CA ARG A 99 -13.22 -5.52 8.12
C ARG A 99 -12.09 -4.67 8.73
N GLY A 100 -10.90 -4.73 8.14
CA GLY A 100 -9.71 -4.08 8.64
C GLY A 100 -8.97 -4.89 9.72
N ALA A 101 -9.40 -6.10 10.06
CA ALA A 101 -8.74 -6.91 11.08
C ALA A 101 -7.30 -7.25 10.70
N ALA A 102 -7.05 -7.64 9.45
CA ALA A 102 -5.72 -7.90 8.91
C ALA A 102 -5.13 -6.68 8.20
N ASP A 103 -5.96 -5.87 7.54
CA ASP A 103 -5.57 -4.71 6.74
C ASP A 103 -6.23 -3.43 7.27
N MET A 104 -5.57 -2.64 8.17
CA MET A 104 -4.38 -3.03 8.93
C MET A 104 -4.51 -2.65 10.41
N LYS A 105 -5.75 -2.68 10.95
CA LYS A 105 -6.06 -2.21 12.33
C LYS A 105 -5.31 -2.97 13.42
N ALA A 106 -5.01 -4.26 13.23
CA ALA A 106 -4.19 -5.02 14.17
C ALA A 106 -2.75 -4.52 14.22
N SER A 107 -2.17 -4.14 13.09
CA SER A 107 -0.84 -3.51 13.05
C SER A 107 -0.83 -2.18 13.78
N ILE A 108 -1.84 -1.32 13.56
CA ILE A 108 -1.96 -0.04 14.25
C ILE A 108 -2.08 -0.25 15.78
N ALA A 109 -2.90 -1.20 16.21
CA ALA A 109 -3.00 -1.55 17.62
C ALA A 109 -1.64 -2.02 18.17
N GLY A 110 -0.93 -2.84 17.39
CA GLY A 110 0.44 -3.27 17.70
C GLY A 110 1.41 -2.11 17.85
N PHE A 111 1.37 -1.12 16.96
CA PHE A 111 2.23 0.08 17.02
C PHE A 111 2.02 0.86 18.31
N VAL A 112 0.76 1.13 18.67
CA VAL A 112 0.43 1.93 19.86
C VAL A 112 0.85 1.20 21.11
N VAL A 113 0.50 -0.08 21.27
CA VAL A 113 0.84 -0.84 22.49
C VAL A 113 2.34 -1.10 22.58
N ALA A 114 3.03 -1.38 21.46
CA ALA A 114 4.48 -1.47 21.45
C ALA A 114 5.15 -0.16 21.88
N SER A 115 4.59 0.99 21.46
CA SER A 115 5.06 2.32 21.87
C SER A 115 4.87 2.57 23.37
N GLU A 116 3.71 2.19 23.92
CA GLU A 116 3.42 2.30 25.36
C GLU A 116 4.40 1.46 26.19
N GLU A 117 4.59 0.19 25.81
CA GLU A 117 5.52 -0.71 26.49
C GLU A 117 6.97 -0.22 26.39
N PHE A 118 7.38 0.24 25.20
CA PHE A 118 8.73 0.75 24.94
C PHE A 118 9.01 2.00 25.79
N VAL A 119 8.13 2.99 25.78
CA VAL A 119 8.30 4.24 26.56
C VAL A 119 8.35 3.95 28.06
N ALA A 120 7.53 3.01 28.55
CA ALA A 120 7.55 2.60 29.95
C ALA A 120 8.87 1.90 30.34
N ALA A 121 9.40 1.03 29.48
CA ALA A 121 10.64 0.30 29.73
C ALA A 121 11.89 1.17 29.51
N HIS A 122 11.84 2.12 28.57
CA HIS A 122 12.96 2.98 28.18
C HIS A 122 12.61 4.48 28.28
N PRO A 123 12.35 5.02 29.49
CA PRO A 123 11.92 6.42 29.66
C PRO A 123 12.98 7.44 29.20
N GLN A 124 14.23 7.02 29.07
CA GLN A 124 15.37 7.83 28.62
C GLN A 124 15.88 7.39 27.24
N HIS A 125 15.01 6.80 26.41
CA HIS A 125 15.40 6.38 25.05
C HIS A 125 16.08 7.51 24.26
N ARG A 126 17.04 7.18 23.41
CA ARG A 126 17.85 8.17 22.70
C ARG A 126 17.18 8.67 21.44
N GLY A 127 16.65 7.76 20.63
CA GLY A 127 16.05 8.10 19.34
C GLY A 127 14.64 8.66 19.49
N THR A 128 14.10 9.15 18.39
CA THR A 128 12.73 9.67 18.27
C THR A 128 11.81 8.58 17.74
N LEU A 129 10.68 8.38 18.40
CA LEU A 129 9.60 7.52 17.94
C LEU A 129 8.48 8.35 17.32
N ALA A 130 7.98 7.95 16.15
CA ALA A 130 6.87 8.63 15.49
C ALA A 130 5.82 7.64 14.98
N LEU A 131 4.59 8.13 14.79
CA LEU A 131 3.52 7.42 14.07
C LEU A 131 2.97 8.35 12.97
N LEU A 132 2.84 7.81 11.76
CA LEU A 132 2.19 8.42 10.61
C LEU A 132 0.98 7.58 10.25
N ILE A 133 -0.23 8.10 10.49
CA ILE A 133 -1.47 7.36 10.25
C ILE A 133 -2.38 8.17 9.33
N THR A 134 -2.92 7.53 8.31
CA THR A 134 -3.83 8.16 7.34
C THR A 134 -5.21 7.50 7.34
N SER A 135 -6.19 8.16 6.72
CA SER A 135 -7.50 7.59 6.36
C SER A 135 -7.76 7.57 4.84
N ASP A 136 -6.70 7.56 4.00
CA ASP A 136 -6.81 7.54 2.53
C ASP A 136 -5.70 6.67 1.89
N GLU A 137 -5.46 5.47 2.43
CA GLU A 137 -4.60 4.48 1.76
C GLU A 137 -5.40 3.64 0.78
N GLU A 138 -6.57 3.19 1.18
CA GLU A 138 -7.48 2.30 0.43
C GLU A 138 -8.35 3.04 -0.60
N GLY A 139 -8.19 4.36 -0.68
CA GLY A 139 -8.85 5.23 -1.63
C GLY A 139 -7.94 5.73 -2.75
N PRO A 140 -8.14 6.99 -3.19
CA PRO A 140 -7.28 7.61 -4.22
C PRO A 140 -5.84 7.85 -3.77
N ALA A 141 -5.55 7.86 -2.47
CA ALA A 141 -4.25 8.15 -1.84
C ALA A 141 -3.65 9.51 -2.28
N THR A 142 -4.51 10.51 -2.47
CA THR A 142 -4.11 11.86 -2.90
C THR A 142 -4.08 12.88 -1.78
N ASP A 143 -4.79 12.60 -0.68
CA ASP A 143 -4.97 13.49 0.45
C ASP A 143 -4.49 12.88 1.78
N GLY A 144 -3.98 11.64 1.72
CA GLY A 144 -3.45 10.86 2.83
C GLY A 144 -1.97 11.11 3.12
N THR A 145 -1.22 10.03 3.24
CA THR A 145 0.22 10.01 3.57
C THR A 145 1.05 10.96 2.71
N VAL A 146 0.70 11.16 1.44
CA VAL A 146 1.41 12.11 0.56
C VAL A 146 1.38 13.53 1.13
N LYS A 147 0.28 13.96 1.76
CA LYS A 147 0.16 15.30 2.36
C LYS A 147 1.00 15.45 3.62
N VAL A 148 1.05 14.39 4.43
CA VAL A 148 1.96 14.37 5.59
C VAL A 148 3.41 14.45 5.14
N VAL A 149 3.81 13.66 4.14
CA VAL A 149 5.16 13.68 3.57
C VAL A 149 5.51 15.06 3.02
N GLU A 150 4.62 15.72 2.28
CA GLU A 150 4.80 17.08 1.78
C GLU A 150 5.01 18.08 2.94
N ALA A 151 4.21 17.99 4.01
CA ALA A 151 4.34 18.86 5.18
C ALA A 151 5.68 18.63 5.92
N LEU A 152 6.09 17.37 6.09
CA LEU A 152 7.36 17.03 6.73
C LEU A 152 8.56 17.49 5.90
N GLN A 153 8.51 17.33 4.58
CA GLN A 153 9.54 17.83 3.66
C GLN A 153 9.70 19.36 3.75
N ALA A 154 8.58 20.08 3.79
CA ALA A 154 8.59 21.55 3.92
C ALA A 154 9.23 22.03 5.24
N ARG A 155 9.16 21.20 6.29
CA ARG A 155 9.79 21.45 7.61
C ARG A 155 11.25 20.97 7.68
N GLY A 156 11.75 20.29 6.63
CA GLY A 156 13.08 19.67 6.62
C GLY A 156 13.17 18.44 7.54
N GLU A 157 12.05 17.87 7.95
CA GLU A 157 12.04 16.63 8.73
C GLU A 157 12.34 15.43 7.85
N ARG A 158 13.16 14.50 8.36
CA ARG A 158 13.54 13.26 7.68
C ARG A 158 13.50 12.11 8.69
N MET A 159 13.21 10.91 8.18
CA MET A 159 13.19 9.69 8.97
C MET A 159 14.41 8.81 8.62
N ASP A 160 14.96 8.12 9.61
CA ASP A 160 15.99 7.11 9.37
C ASP A 160 15.35 5.76 9.04
N TYR A 161 14.27 5.43 9.74
CA TYR A 161 13.57 4.15 9.62
C TYR A 161 12.07 4.35 9.59
N CYS A 162 11.38 3.54 8.77
CA CYS A 162 9.94 3.42 8.81
C CYS A 162 9.52 1.95 8.66
N VAL A 163 8.66 1.48 9.56
CA VAL A 163 7.95 0.22 9.41
C VAL A 163 6.50 0.53 9.04
N VAL A 164 6.07 0.09 7.87
CA VAL A 164 4.67 0.17 7.43
C VAL A 164 3.98 -1.14 7.82
N GLY A 165 2.84 -1.06 8.48
CA GLY A 165 2.17 -2.22 9.09
C GLY A 165 1.30 -3.05 8.14
N GLU A 166 1.56 -2.99 6.85
CA GLU A 166 0.84 -3.73 5.80
C GLU A 166 0.89 -5.24 5.99
N PRO A 167 -0.17 -5.98 5.62
CA PRO A 167 -0.20 -7.43 5.69
C PRO A 167 0.74 -8.07 4.66
N THR A 168 1.95 -8.37 5.08
CA THR A 168 3.03 -8.87 4.23
C THR A 168 3.25 -10.37 4.32
N SER A 169 2.90 -10.98 5.46
CA SER A 169 3.07 -12.42 5.67
C SER A 169 2.19 -13.22 4.70
N SER A 170 2.71 -14.32 4.16
CA SER A 170 2.11 -15.08 3.06
C SER A 170 1.49 -16.42 3.51
N ALA A 171 2.31 -17.41 3.84
CA ALA A 171 1.89 -18.72 4.27
C ALA A 171 1.92 -18.87 5.80
N GLN A 172 2.88 -18.21 6.45
CA GLN A 172 3.05 -18.24 7.91
C GLN A 172 3.34 -16.81 8.39
N PHE A 173 2.85 -16.47 9.58
CA PHE A 173 3.14 -15.18 10.19
C PHE A 173 4.66 -14.97 10.34
N GLY A 174 5.17 -13.92 9.71
CA GLY A 174 6.59 -13.56 9.75
C GLY A 174 7.45 -14.18 8.64
N ASP A 175 6.89 -14.96 7.72
CA ASP A 175 7.64 -15.57 6.62
C ASP A 175 8.16 -14.56 5.58
N MET A 176 7.54 -13.38 5.48
CA MET A 176 7.88 -12.38 4.48
C MET A 176 7.72 -10.94 5.00
N VAL A 177 8.69 -10.08 4.65
CA VAL A 177 8.61 -8.63 4.76
C VAL A 177 8.78 -8.00 3.38
N LYS A 178 8.27 -6.78 3.18
CA LYS A 178 8.49 -6.05 1.93
C LYS A 178 9.53 -4.97 2.15
N ASN A 179 10.69 -5.13 1.52
CA ASN A 179 11.77 -4.13 1.53
C ASN A 179 11.74 -3.20 0.32
N GLY A 180 10.68 -3.22 -0.45
CA GLY A 180 10.43 -2.37 -1.60
C GLY A 180 9.13 -2.75 -2.30
N ARG A 181 8.68 -1.90 -3.20
CA ARG A 181 7.50 -2.14 -4.02
C ARG A 181 7.78 -1.75 -5.46
N ARG A 182 7.16 -2.48 -6.39
CA ARG A 182 7.16 -2.11 -7.80
C ARG A 182 6.39 -0.83 -8.01
N GLY A 183 6.82 -0.04 -9.01
CA GLY A 183 6.02 1.07 -9.52
C GLY A 183 4.74 0.59 -10.19
N SER A 184 3.77 1.50 -10.27
CA SER A 184 2.48 1.27 -10.94
C SER A 184 2.16 2.44 -11.84
N MET A 185 1.92 2.15 -13.12
CA MET A 185 1.54 3.14 -14.12
C MET A 185 0.43 2.59 -15.01
N SER A 186 -0.66 3.33 -15.14
CA SER A 186 -1.78 2.98 -16.01
C SER A 186 -1.81 3.83 -17.26
N GLY A 187 -2.28 3.25 -18.38
CA GLY A 187 -2.58 3.93 -19.60
C GLY A 187 -4.03 3.72 -20.02
N LYS A 188 -4.68 4.78 -20.48
CA LYS A 188 -5.96 4.74 -21.19
C LYS A 188 -5.71 5.14 -22.63
N LEU A 189 -5.66 4.15 -23.53
CA LEU A 189 -5.48 4.30 -24.96
C LEU A 189 -6.84 4.33 -25.65
N THR A 190 -7.06 5.32 -26.51
CA THR A 190 -8.20 5.41 -27.42
C THR A 190 -7.69 5.44 -28.85
N VAL A 191 -7.86 4.35 -29.58
CA VAL A 191 -7.52 4.26 -31.01
C VAL A 191 -8.68 4.80 -31.83
N LYS A 192 -8.41 5.74 -32.75
CA LYS A 192 -9.38 6.41 -33.59
C LYS A 192 -9.63 5.63 -34.87
N GLY A 193 -10.88 5.49 -35.22
CA GLY A 193 -11.35 4.90 -36.48
C GLY A 193 -12.34 5.81 -37.18
N VAL A 194 -13.04 5.26 -38.12
CA VAL A 194 -14.18 5.91 -38.80
C VAL A 194 -15.34 4.93 -38.80
N GLN A 195 -16.42 5.31 -38.13
CA GLN A 195 -17.63 4.48 -38.07
C GLN A 195 -18.29 4.33 -39.45
N GLY A 196 -18.79 3.15 -39.73
CA GLY A 196 -19.48 2.88 -40.98
C GLY A 196 -20.25 1.58 -40.98
N HIS A 197 -20.94 1.31 -42.11
CA HIS A 197 -21.68 0.08 -42.29
C HIS A 197 -20.72 -1.06 -42.66
N ILE A 198 -20.83 -2.22 -42.03
CA ILE A 198 -19.92 -3.35 -42.22
C ILE A 198 -19.85 -3.85 -43.68
N ALA A 199 -20.95 -3.66 -44.48
CA ALA A 199 -20.98 -4.02 -45.86
C ALA A 199 -20.19 -3.06 -46.79
N TYR A 200 -19.77 -1.89 -46.26
CA TYR A 200 -19.03 -0.87 -47.02
C TYR A 200 -17.70 -0.51 -46.30
N PRO A 201 -16.80 -1.48 -46.06
CA PRO A 201 -15.61 -1.28 -45.28
C PRO A 201 -14.64 -0.22 -45.85
N HIS A 202 -14.73 0.05 -47.16
CA HIS A 202 -13.92 1.07 -47.84
C HIS A 202 -14.31 2.52 -47.45
N LEU A 203 -15.47 2.74 -46.83
CA LEU A 203 -15.95 4.02 -46.32
C LEU A 203 -15.70 4.18 -44.82
N ALA A 204 -15.05 3.23 -44.17
CA ALA A 204 -14.82 3.19 -42.75
C ALA A 204 -13.35 2.89 -42.43
N LYS A 205 -12.95 3.10 -41.16
CA LYS A 205 -11.67 2.61 -40.59
C LYS A 205 -11.99 1.84 -39.34
N ASN A 206 -11.80 0.53 -39.34
CA ASN A 206 -12.08 -0.30 -38.17
C ASN A 206 -10.94 -0.18 -37.11
N PRO A 207 -11.16 0.50 -35.99
CA PRO A 207 -10.11 0.70 -34.99
C PRO A 207 -9.68 -0.61 -34.30
N VAL A 208 -10.54 -1.63 -34.28
CA VAL A 208 -10.20 -2.95 -33.73
C VAL A 208 -9.18 -3.66 -34.63
N HIS A 209 -9.37 -3.59 -35.94
CA HIS A 209 -8.42 -4.16 -36.91
C HIS A 209 -7.08 -3.41 -36.91
N LEU A 210 -7.11 -2.09 -36.71
CA LEU A 210 -5.89 -1.27 -36.60
C LEU A 210 -5.14 -1.58 -35.30
N LEU A 211 -5.85 -1.73 -34.19
CA LEU A 211 -5.27 -2.00 -32.86
C LEU A 211 -4.66 -3.41 -32.76
N ALA A 212 -5.27 -4.42 -33.36
CA ALA A 212 -4.91 -5.82 -33.14
C ALA A 212 -3.41 -6.13 -33.37
N PRO A 213 -2.74 -5.67 -34.43
CA PRO A 213 -1.31 -5.91 -34.64
C PRO A 213 -0.43 -5.22 -33.54
N ALA A 214 -0.76 -3.97 -33.18
CA ALA A 214 -0.05 -3.23 -32.16
C ALA A 214 -0.25 -3.87 -30.79
N LEU A 215 -1.46 -4.33 -30.46
CA LEU A 215 -1.76 -5.01 -29.22
C LEU A 215 -1.00 -6.34 -29.11
N THR A 216 -0.88 -7.09 -30.20
CA THR A 216 -0.07 -8.32 -30.26
C THR A 216 1.39 -8.02 -29.93
N GLU A 217 1.98 -6.96 -30.49
CA GLU A 217 3.35 -6.56 -30.21
C GLU A 217 3.52 -6.11 -28.76
N LEU A 218 2.60 -5.26 -28.22
CA LEU A 218 2.61 -4.82 -26.82
C LEU A 218 2.55 -5.99 -25.82
N VAL A 219 1.72 -7.00 -26.09
CA VAL A 219 1.60 -8.21 -25.27
C VAL A 219 2.87 -9.05 -25.29
N ALA A 220 3.53 -9.13 -26.44
CA ALA A 220 4.74 -9.92 -26.64
C ALA A 220 6.03 -9.18 -26.19
N GLU A 221 5.92 -7.87 -25.87
CA GLU A 221 7.07 -7.05 -25.57
C GLU A 221 7.76 -7.46 -24.26
N HIS A 222 9.07 -7.62 -24.32
CA HIS A 222 9.90 -7.87 -23.15
C HIS A 222 10.38 -6.54 -22.57
N TRP A 223 9.70 -6.06 -21.53
CA TRP A 223 9.88 -4.72 -20.97
C TRP A 223 11.23 -4.56 -20.27
N ASP A 224 11.64 -5.52 -19.41
CA ASP A 224 12.97 -5.67 -18.81
C ASP A 224 13.12 -7.09 -18.20
N ALA A 225 14.33 -7.41 -17.74
CA ALA A 225 14.62 -8.69 -17.08
C ALA A 225 14.48 -8.64 -15.56
N GLY A 226 14.01 -7.50 -14.99
CA GLY A 226 14.10 -7.28 -13.55
C GLY A 226 15.52 -7.08 -13.07
N ASN A 227 15.76 -7.35 -11.78
CA ASN A 227 17.08 -7.34 -11.17
C ASN A 227 17.11 -8.24 -9.93
N GLU A 228 18.18 -8.21 -9.13
CA GLU A 228 18.35 -9.00 -7.90
C GLU A 228 17.13 -8.88 -6.94
N TYR A 229 16.47 -7.71 -6.89
CA TYR A 229 15.41 -7.42 -5.93
C TYR A 229 14.02 -7.42 -6.55
N PHE A 230 13.91 -7.27 -7.85
CA PHE A 230 12.62 -7.10 -8.53
C PHE A 230 12.42 -8.12 -9.64
N PRO A 231 11.23 -8.73 -9.72
CA PRO A 231 10.85 -9.48 -10.91
C PRO A 231 10.79 -8.57 -12.14
N PRO A 232 10.78 -9.15 -13.37
CA PRO A 232 10.60 -8.38 -14.60
C PRO A 232 9.35 -7.50 -14.56
N THR A 233 9.44 -6.34 -15.24
CA THR A 233 8.30 -5.46 -15.47
C THR A 233 7.22 -6.20 -16.25
N THR A 234 5.97 -6.06 -15.79
CA THR A 234 4.80 -6.67 -16.44
C THR A 234 3.87 -5.60 -16.99
N TRP A 235 3.22 -5.90 -18.12
CA TRP A 235 2.19 -5.10 -18.76
C TRP A 235 0.93 -5.95 -18.92
N GLN A 236 -0.22 -5.44 -18.47
CA GLN A 236 -1.48 -6.17 -18.52
C GLN A 236 -2.62 -5.26 -18.97
N VAL A 237 -3.44 -5.75 -19.90
CA VAL A 237 -4.71 -5.12 -20.26
C VAL A 237 -5.76 -5.47 -19.21
N SER A 238 -6.39 -4.44 -18.65
CA SER A 238 -7.48 -4.61 -17.68
C SER A 238 -8.87 -4.50 -18.33
N ASN A 239 -8.99 -3.67 -19.37
CA ASN A 239 -10.25 -3.44 -20.08
C ASN A 239 -10.00 -3.21 -21.56
N LEU A 240 -10.92 -3.72 -22.39
CA LEU A 240 -10.98 -3.45 -23.82
C LEU A 240 -12.44 -3.25 -24.21
N HIS A 241 -12.75 -2.08 -24.77
CA HIS A 241 -14.10 -1.69 -25.16
C HIS A 241 -14.11 -1.17 -26.59
N SER A 242 -15.04 -1.66 -27.39
CA SER A 242 -15.31 -1.14 -28.73
C SER A 242 -16.70 -1.59 -29.19
N GLY A 243 -17.25 -0.87 -30.15
CA GLY A 243 -18.53 -1.21 -30.75
C GLY A 243 -19.74 -0.57 -30.07
N THR A 244 -20.89 -0.67 -30.75
CA THR A 244 -22.19 -0.11 -30.33
C THR A 244 -23.18 -1.21 -29.90
N GLY A 245 -22.77 -2.48 -29.95
CA GLY A 245 -23.63 -3.65 -29.77
C GLY A 245 -24.41 -4.07 -31.04
N ALA A 246 -24.42 -3.24 -32.11
CA ALA A 246 -25.04 -3.60 -33.35
C ALA A 246 -24.10 -4.44 -34.25
N THR A 247 -24.62 -5.49 -34.87
CA THR A 247 -23.81 -6.45 -35.63
C THR A 247 -23.37 -5.94 -37.02
N ASN A 248 -23.96 -4.85 -37.48
CA ASN A 248 -23.74 -4.29 -38.84
C ASN A 248 -22.99 -2.93 -38.81
N ILE A 249 -22.42 -2.53 -37.69
CA ILE A 249 -21.67 -1.26 -37.55
C ILE A 249 -20.19 -1.54 -37.27
N ILE A 250 -19.31 -0.94 -38.05
CA ILE A 250 -17.88 -0.78 -37.75
C ILE A 250 -17.76 0.35 -36.73
N PRO A 251 -17.12 0.13 -35.57
CA PRO A 251 -17.01 1.16 -34.53
C PRO A 251 -16.13 2.33 -34.96
N GLY A 252 -16.34 3.50 -34.32
CA GLY A 252 -15.55 4.70 -34.59
C GLY A 252 -14.29 4.80 -33.72
N HIS A 253 -14.22 4.04 -32.61
CA HIS A 253 -13.05 3.99 -31.72
C HIS A 253 -12.95 2.65 -30.99
N ALA A 254 -11.76 2.36 -30.47
CA ALA A 254 -11.50 1.27 -29.52
C ALA A 254 -10.72 1.81 -28.33
N GLU A 255 -11.16 1.47 -27.13
CA GLU A 255 -10.48 1.85 -25.86
C GLU A 255 -9.80 0.64 -25.26
N VAL A 256 -8.55 0.84 -24.79
CA VAL A 256 -7.77 -0.15 -24.02
C VAL A 256 -7.29 0.51 -22.74
N MET A 257 -7.61 -0.10 -21.60
CA MET A 257 -7.00 0.26 -20.33
C MET A 257 -5.98 -0.81 -19.95
N PHE A 258 -4.79 -0.37 -19.59
CA PHE A 258 -3.69 -1.25 -19.22
C PHE A 258 -2.91 -0.71 -18.04
N ASN A 259 -2.14 -1.59 -17.38
CA ASN A 259 -1.27 -1.22 -16.26
C ASN A 259 0.10 -1.87 -16.39
N PHE A 260 1.12 -1.09 -16.05
CA PHE A 260 2.47 -1.56 -15.78
C PHE A 260 2.66 -1.80 -14.28
N ARG A 261 3.28 -2.93 -13.93
CA ARG A 261 3.97 -3.12 -12.66
C ARG A 261 5.45 -3.18 -12.98
N PHE A 262 6.20 -2.12 -12.65
CA PHE A 262 7.55 -1.95 -13.16
C PHE A 262 8.59 -1.91 -12.04
N SER A 263 9.78 -2.39 -12.37
CA SER A 263 10.93 -2.48 -11.49
C SER A 263 11.80 -1.21 -11.55
N THR A 264 12.82 -1.15 -10.73
CA THR A 264 13.86 -0.10 -10.80
C THR A 264 14.76 -0.23 -12.03
N ALA A 265 14.62 -1.29 -12.84
CA ALA A 265 15.31 -1.45 -14.13
C ALA A 265 14.68 -0.62 -15.25
N SER A 266 13.43 -0.14 -15.06
CA SER A 266 12.70 0.69 -16.01
C SER A 266 12.34 2.04 -15.44
N THR A 267 12.22 3.06 -16.29
CA THR A 267 11.72 4.39 -15.94
C THR A 267 10.35 4.63 -16.55
N VAL A 268 9.58 5.54 -15.96
CA VAL A 268 8.26 5.96 -16.47
C VAL A 268 8.38 6.41 -17.92
N GLU A 269 9.31 7.32 -18.19
CA GLU A 269 9.53 7.91 -19.52
C GLU A 269 9.96 6.85 -20.55
N GLY A 270 10.82 5.90 -20.13
CA GLY A 270 11.28 4.80 -20.98
C GLY A 270 10.14 3.88 -21.39
N LEU A 271 9.27 3.49 -20.44
CA LEU A 271 8.11 2.66 -20.72
C LEU A 271 7.09 3.37 -21.60
N GLN A 272 6.80 4.64 -21.31
CA GLN A 272 5.90 5.46 -22.14
C GLN A 272 6.42 5.58 -23.55
N SER A 273 7.69 5.92 -23.74
CA SER A 273 8.32 6.05 -25.06
C SER A 273 8.22 4.77 -25.89
N ARG A 274 8.46 3.60 -25.27
CA ARG A 274 8.36 2.31 -25.97
C ARG A 274 6.92 1.99 -26.40
N VAL A 275 5.92 2.30 -25.57
CA VAL A 275 4.51 2.14 -25.97
C VAL A 275 4.20 3.04 -27.17
N HIS A 276 4.58 4.33 -27.12
CA HIS A 276 4.36 5.25 -28.23
C HIS A 276 5.06 4.77 -29.50
N GLN A 277 6.31 4.31 -29.43
CA GLN A 277 7.05 3.77 -30.58
C GLN A 277 6.34 2.59 -31.25
N ILE A 278 5.75 1.67 -30.44
CA ILE A 278 4.98 0.54 -30.98
C ILE A 278 3.70 1.05 -31.67
N LEU A 279 2.94 1.94 -31.03
CA LEU A 279 1.71 2.47 -31.61
C LEU A 279 1.97 3.26 -32.90
N ASP A 280 3.01 4.09 -32.93
CA ASP A 280 3.42 4.88 -34.07
C ASP A 280 3.94 4.02 -35.22
N LYS A 281 4.70 2.95 -34.95
CA LYS A 281 5.16 1.94 -35.92
C LYS A 281 3.99 1.30 -36.70
N HIS A 282 2.87 1.08 -36.00
CA HIS A 282 1.65 0.54 -36.60
C HIS A 282 0.76 1.62 -37.27
N GLY A 283 1.20 2.89 -37.27
CA GLY A 283 0.50 4.00 -37.93
C GLY A 283 -0.84 4.33 -37.30
N LEU A 284 -1.00 4.11 -36.01
CA LEU A 284 -2.25 4.37 -35.30
C LEU A 284 -2.46 5.86 -35.12
N GLU A 285 -3.70 6.31 -35.30
CA GLU A 285 -4.18 7.59 -34.79
C GLU A 285 -4.84 7.35 -33.45
N TYR A 286 -4.29 7.96 -32.39
CA TYR A 286 -4.72 7.65 -31.01
C TYR A 286 -4.59 8.82 -30.05
N ASP A 287 -5.31 8.73 -28.94
CA ASP A 287 -5.09 9.50 -27.72
C ASP A 287 -4.65 8.53 -26.61
N LEU A 288 -3.62 8.88 -25.85
CA LEU A 288 -3.13 8.06 -24.74
C LEU A 288 -2.95 8.93 -23.49
N LYS A 289 -3.68 8.60 -22.44
CA LYS A 289 -3.59 9.27 -21.13
C LYS A 289 -2.88 8.36 -20.15
N TRP A 290 -1.90 8.92 -19.44
CA TRP A 290 -1.12 8.23 -18.44
C TRP A 290 -1.49 8.65 -17.01
N SER A 291 -1.42 7.70 -16.08
CA SER A 291 -1.54 7.93 -14.64
C SER A 291 -0.49 7.10 -13.93
N VAL A 292 0.41 7.76 -13.18
CA VAL A 292 1.45 7.12 -12.37
C VAL A 292 0.98 7.10 -10.92
N SER A 293 0.63 5.91 -10.42
CA SER A 293 0.18 5.74 -9.04
C SER A 293 1.34 5.67 -8.05
N GLY A 294 2.54 5.25 -8.51
CA GLY A 294 3.73 5.22 -7.66
C GLY A 294 4.99 4.84 -8.43
N LEU A 295 6.12 5.36 -7.98
CA LEU A 295 7.44 4.94 -8.45
C LEU A 295 7.90 3.71 -7.65
N PRO A 296 8.75 2.85 -8.22
CA PRO A 296 9.35 1.77 -7.47
C PRO A 296 10.28 2.34 -6.39
N PHE A 297 10.32 1.69 -5.24
CA PHE A 297 11.31 1.98 -4.20
C PHE A 297 11.93 0.68 -3.67
N LEU A 298 13.13 0.79 -3.14
CA LEU A 298 13.87 -0.31 -2.54
C LEU A 298 14.63 0.18 -1.31
N THR A 299 14.50 -0.54 -0.22
CA THR A 299 15.39 -0.47 0.93
C THR A 299 16.38 -1.64 0.84
N PRO A 300 17.66 -1.41 0.57
CA PRO A 300 18.67 -2.45 0.64
C PRO A 300 18.80 -3.03 2.05
N ARG A 301 19.50 -4.16 2.19
CA ARG A 301 19.83 -4.69 3.53
C ARG A 301 20.55 -3.63 4.34
N GLY A 302 20.16 -3.51 5.61
CA GLY A 302 20.69 -2.51 6.53
C GLY A 302 20.09 -2.66 7.92
N GLU A 303 20.31 -1.70 8.79
CA GLU A 303 19.95 -1.77 10.20
C GLU A 303 18.48 -2.12 10.45
N LEU A 304 17.55 -1.56 9.65
CA LEU A 304 16.12 -1.85 9.80
C LEU A 304 15.78 -3.29 9.38
N ALA A 305 16.35 -3.77 8.26
CA ALA A 305 16.14 -5.15 7.81
C ALA A 305 16.67 -6.13 8.85
N ASP A 306 17.89 -5.92 9.34
CA ASP A 306 18.52 -6.78 10.35
C ASP A 306 17.72 -6.78 11.67
N ALA A 307 17.20 -5.63 12.08
CA ALA A 307 16.38 -5.51 13.29
C ALA A 307 15.06 -6.27 13.16
N LEU A 308 14.38 -6.15 12.01
CA LEU A 308 13.15 -6.88 11.72
C LEU A 308 13.38 -8.40 11.63
N GLU A 309 14.40 -8.83 10.88
CA GLU A 309 14.75 -10.27 10.78
C GLU A 309 15.00 -10.89 12.17
N LYS A 310 15.77 -10.22 13.03
CA LYS A 310 16.02 -10.67 14.41
C LYS A 310 14.75 -10.68 15.26
N ALA A 311 13.93 -9.64 15.16
CA ALA A 311 12.70 -9.53 15.93
C ALA A 311 11.67 -10.61 15.53
N ILE A 312 11.50 -10.83 14.23
CA ILE A 312 10.61 -11.87 13.68
C ILE A 312 11.12 -13.26 14.10
N HIS A 313 12.42 -13.51 13.95
CA HIS A 313 13.00 -14.80 14.36
C HIS A 313 12.80 -15.08 15.86
N ALA A 314 12.93 -14.07 16.71
CA ALA A 314 12.72 -14.20 18.15
C ALA A 314 11.27 -14.57 18.52
N GLU A 315 10.28 -14.10 17.75
CA GLU A 315 8.85 -14.35 18.02
C GLU A 315 8.31 -15.60 17.31
N THR A 316 8.90 -15.99 16.16
CA THR A 316 8.34 -17.04 15.29
C THR A 316 9.28 -18.21 15.06
N GLY A 317 10.58 -18.05 15.28
CA GLY A 317 11.62 -19.00 14.88
C GLY A 317 11.92 -19.04 13.38
N LEU A 318 11.21 -18.23 12.56
CA LEU A 318 11.37 -18.22 11.11
C LEU A 318 12.50 -17.29 10.67
N THR A 319 13.13 -17.61 9.53
CA THR A 319 13.93 -16.69 8.76
C THR A 319 13.01 -16.02 7.72
N THR A 320 12.80 -14.71 7.84
CA THR A 320 11.91 -13.97 6.95
C THR A 320 12.54 -13.72 5.58
N GLU A 321 11.73 -13.74 4.53
CA GLU A 321 12.13 -13.36 3.16
C GLU A 321 11.99 -11.85 2.95
N LEU A 322 13.00 -11.20 2.36
CA LEU A 322 12.89 -9.84 1.83
C LEU A 322 12.34 -9.89 0.41
N SER A 323 11.21 -9.23 0.16
CA SER A 323 10.49 -9.32 -1.11
C SER A 323 9.98 -7.96 -1.57
N THR A 324 9.89 -7.76 -2.89
CA THR A 324 9.32 -6.56 -3.53
C THR A 324 8.03 -6.86 -4.29
N THR A 325 7.49 -8.08 -4.14
CA THR A 325 6.26 -8.52 -4.82
C THR A 325 5.01 -7.93 -4.17
N GLY A 326 3.87 -8.07 -4.86
CA GLY A 326 2.55 -7.63 -4.38
C GLY A 326 2.10 -6.30 -4.95
N GLY A 327 1.13 -5.69 -4.28
CA GLY A 327 0.55 -4.39 -4.61
C GLY A 327 1.48 -3.21 -4.34
N THR A 328 0.97 -2.01 -4.37
CA THR A 328 1.70 -0.84 -3.87
C THR A 328 1.18 -0.49 -2.47
N SER A 329 1.86 0.41 -1.77
CA SER A 329 1.50 0.89 -0.43
C SER A 329 1.95 2.33 -0.25
N ASP A 330 1.60 2.95 0.85
CA ASP A 330 2.04 4.30 1.21
C ASP A 330 3.55 4.40 1.48
N GLY A 331 4.25 3.28 1.62
CA GLY A 331 5.70 3.23 1.62
C GLY A 331 6.35 3.97 0.44
N ARG A 332 5.68 4.03 -0.72
CA ARG A 332 6.11 4.78 -1.92
C ARG A 332 6.24 6.30 -1.68
N PHE A 333 5.42 6.87 -0.82
CA PHE A 333 5.49 8.29 -0.47
C PHE A 333 6.55 8.54 0.61
N ILE A 334 6.56 7.66 1.62
CA ILE A 334 7.46 7.74 2.78
C ILE A 334 8.92 7.61 2.35
N ALA A 335 9.22 6.77 1.36
CA ALA A 335 10.56 6.58 0.82
C ALA A 335 11.20 7.88 0.26
N ARG A 336 10.41 8.94 0.03
CA ARG A 336 10.95 10.26 -0.39
C ARG A 336 11.69 10.98 0.73
N ILE A 337 11.37 10.69 2.00
CA ILE A 337 11.91 11.36 3.19
C ILE A 337 12.51 10.40 4.21
N CYS A 338 12.45 9.10 3.97
CA CYS A 338 12.93 8.07 4.85
C CYS A 338 14.03 7.25 4.18
N LYS A 339 15.12 6.98 4.92
CA LYS A 339 16.28 6.24 4.38
C LYS A 339 16.00 4.75 4.19
N GLN A 340 15.26 4.15 5.13
CA GLN A 340 14.93 2.73 5.11
C GLN A 340 13.46 2.55 5.44
N VAL A 341 12.68 2.02 4.47
CA VAL A 341 11.26 1.73 4.60
C VAL A 341 11.06 0.24 4.36
N ILE A 342 10.52 -0.46 5.35
CA ILE A 342 10.18 -1.88 5.23
C ILE A 342 8.75 -2.07 5.72
N GLU A 343 8.01 -2.98 5.08
CA GLU A 343 6.66 -3.29 5.48
C GLU A 343 6.63 -4.67 6.15
N PHE A 344 5.92 -4.73 7.27
CA PHE A 344 5.72 -5.97 8.02
C PHE A 344 4.38 -5.96 8.75
N GLY A 345 3.61 -7.02 8.59
CA GLY A 345 2.33 -7.18 9.26
C GLY A 345 1.72 -8.57 9.14
N PRO A 346 0.39 -8.68 9.33
CA PRO A 346 -0.34 -9.93 9.36
C PRO A 346 -0.26 -10.78 8.07
N LEU A 347 -0.90 -11.95 8.11
CA LEU A 347 -1.16 -12.75 6.92
C LEU A 347 -2.12 -12.02 5.97
N ASN A 348 -1.80 -12.02 4.68
CA ASN A 348 -2.55 -11.31 3.64
C ASN A 348 -3.69 -12.12 3.01
N ALA A 349 -3.90 -13.35 3.44
CA ALA A 349 -4.82 -14.27 2.76
C ALA A 349 -6.29 -13.84 2.80
N SER A 350 -6.71 -13.05 3.81
CA SER A 350 -8.10 -12.64 4.02
C SER A 350 -8.39 -11.17 3.67
N ILE A 351 -7.38 -10.35 3.35
CA ILE A 351 -7.57 -8.93 3.06
C ILE A 351 -8.53 -8.70 1.89
N HIS A 352 -9.33 -7.64 1.96
CA HIS A 352 -10.34 -7.23 0.97
C HIS A 352 -11.44 -8.26 0.69
N LYS A 353 -11.44 -9.39 1.39
CA LYS A 353 -12.44 -10.46 1.24
C LYS A 353 -13.60 -10.30 2.23
N ILE A 354 -14.69 -11.02 1.95
CA ILE A 354 -15.73 -11.29 2.92
C ILE A 354 -15.10 -12.14 4.04
N ASP A 355 -15.54 -11.91 5.29
CA ASP A 355 -15.00 -12.57 6.48
C ASP A 355 -13.49 -12.35 6.67
N GLU A 356 -13.00 -11.14 6.37
CA GLU A 356 -11.65 -10.75 6.73
C GLU A 356 -11.38 -11.02 8.21
N HIS A 357 -10.20 -11.55 8.52
CA HIS A 357 -9.84 -11.95 9.87
C HIS A 357 -8.32 -11.96 10.10
N ILE A 358 -7.96 -11.95 11.37
CA ILE A 358 -6.59 -12.21 11.86
C ILE A 358 -6.63 -13.37 12.86
N GLU A 359 -5.60 -14.22 12.87
CA GLU A 359 -5.39 -15.19 13.94
C GLU A 359 -5.10 -14.48 15.26
N VAL A 360 -5.89 -14.73 16.31
CA VAL A 360 -5.71 -14.09 17.62
C VAL A 360 -4.32 -14.37 18.19
N ALA A 361 -3.78 -15.56 17.92
CA ALA A 361 -2.44 -15.95 18.34
C ALA A 361 -1.30 -15.11 17.70
N HIS A 362 -1.55 -14.41 16.59
CA HIS A 362 -0.55 -13.58 15.92
C HIS A 362 -0.52 -12.12 16.44
N ILE A 363 -1.56 -11.67 17.14
CA ILE A 363 -1.68 -10.25 17.57
C ILE A 363 -0.56 -9.84 18.52
N GLU A 364 -0.29 -10.64 19.57
CA GLU A 364 0.79 -10.31 20.50
C GLU A 364 2.20 -10.49 19.90
N PRO A 365 2.51 -11.57 19.16
CA PRO A 365 3.77 -11.65 18.42
C PRO A 365 4.00 -10.47 17.47
N LEU A 366 2.97 -10.01 16.76
CA LEU A 366 3.05 -8.83 15.89
C LEU A 366 3.49 -7.58 16.67
N LYS A 367 2.82 -7.27 17.78
CA LYS A 367 3.17 -6.17 18.69
C LYS A 367 4.60 -6.35 19.25
N ASN A 368 4.98 -7.56 19.64
CA ASN A 368 6.32 -7.82 20.16
C ASN A 368 7.42 -7.58 19.13
N VAL A 369 7.20 -7.95 17.86
CA VAL A 369 8.16 -7.63 16.76
C VAL A 369 8.37 -6.13 16.69
N TYR A 370 7.31 -5.32 16.68
CA TYR A 370 7.42 -3.87 16.63
C TYR A 370 8.18 -3.30 17.85
N ARG A 371 7.87 -3.77 19.05
CA ARG A 371 8.59 -3.37 20.26
C ARG A 371 10.08 -3.69 20.19
N ARG A 372 10.44 -4.91 19.77
CA ARG A 372 11.86 -5.31 19.63
C ARG A 372 12.63 -4.47 18.62
N VAL A 373 11.95 -4.03 17.53
CA VAL A 373 12.57 -3.12 16.56
C VAL A 373 12.86 -1.77 17.19
N LEU A 374 11.94 -1.22 18.01
CA LEU A 374 12.20 0.00 18.79
C LEU A 374 13.39 -0.17 19.72
N GLU A 375 13.42 -1.25 20.50
CA GLU A 375 14.50 -1.56 21.46
C GLU A 375 15.86 -1.66 20.79
N GLN A 376 15.94 -2.23 19.58
CA GLN A 376 17.19 -2.40 18.84
C GLN A 376 17.71 -1.10 18.20
N LEU A 377 16.83 -0.21 17.75
CA LEU A 377 17.21 0.91 16.91
C LEU A 377 17.22 2.27 17.61
N ILE A 378 16.39 2.45 18.66
CA ILE A 378 16.19 3.78 19.27
C ILE A 378 16.18 3.81 20.80
N ALA A 379 16.42 2.68 21.50
CA ALA A 379 16.50 2.66 22.97
C ALA A 379 17.66 3.49 23.54
#